data_18a8e1a6e55674339de80dbb06fd8846
#
_entry.id   18a8e1a6e55674339de80dbb06fd8846
#
_cell.length_a   1.000
_cell.length_b   1.000
_cell.length_c   1.000
_cell.angle_alpha   90.00
_cell.angle_beta   90.00
_cell.angle_gamma   90.00
#
_symmetry.space_group_name_H-M   'P 1'
#
loop_
_entity.id
_entity.type
_entity.pdbx_description
1 polymer ?
#
loop_
_entity_poly.entity_id
_entity_poly.type
_entity_poly.pdbx_seq_one_letter_code
_entity_poly.pdbx_strand_id
1 'polypeptide(L)'
;GTDVETQNGTTLKASSFRGPERRAHSFVISGDTAEQSIHPIGIPTVLVHEATFLEESQSKAEEHLHSTAMGAARTARACGAEHLVLTHFSARIRDASESLNEASTELDGTGIEYANDGDRLQIDVDGNVMFYRRSEDGWKQHNITHH
;
A
#
# COMPACT_ATOMS: atom_id res chain seq x y z
N GLY A 1 14.77 -24.44 -5.16
CA GLY A 1 16.11 -24.97 -4.92
C GLY A 1 16.21 -26.39 -5.45
N THR A 2 17.38 -26.79 -5.86
CA THR A 2 17.70 -28.13 -6.34
C THR A 2 18.38 -28.91 -5.24
N ASP A 3 18.23 -30.24 -5.24
CA ASP A 3 18.96 -31.14 -4.37
C ASP A 3 20.45 -31.03 -4.64
N VAL A 4 21.28 -31.14 -3.60
CA VAL A 4 22.74 -31.01 -3.70
C VAL A 4 23.39 -32.32 -3.27
N GLU A 5 24.31 -32.83 -4.08
CA GLU A 5 25.13 -33.96 -3.71
C GLU A 5 26.42 -33.47 -3.03
N THR A 6 26.69 -34.02 -1.86
CA THR A 6 27.87 -33.69 -1.07
C THR A 6 29.09 -34.51 -1.57
N GLN A 7 30.30 -34.10 -1.23
CA GLN A 7 31.54 -34.78 -1.64
C GLN A 7 31.62 -36.26 -1.20
N ASN A 8 30.87 -36.64 -0.16
CA ASN A 8 30.80 -38.01 0.34
C ASN A 8 29.63 -38.82 -0.26
N GLY A 9 28.97 -38.31 -1.31
CA GLY A 9 27.89 -39.00 -2.02
C GLY A 9 26.53 -38.93 -1.33
N THR A 10 26.37 -38.08 -0.31
CA THR A 10 25.07 -37.90 0.35
C THR A 10 24.25 -36.83 -0.35
N THR A 11 23.01 -37.16 -0.74
CA THR A 11 22.09 -36.17 -1.33
C THR A 11 21.38 -35.41 -0.24
N LEU A 12 21.57 -34.10 -0.19
CA LEU A 12 20.80 -33.16 0.64
C LEU A 12 19.57 -32.70 -0.15
N LYS A 13 18.39 -33.11 0.29
CA LYS A 13 17.14 -32.72 -0.36
C LYS A 13 16.82 -31.26 -0.06
N ALA A 14 16.62 -30.47 -1.08
CA ALA A 14 16.22 -29.06 -0.94
C ALA A 14 14.96 -28.90 -0.10
N SER A 15 14.01 -29.84 -0.18
CA SER A 15 12.78 -29.87 0.61
C SER A 15 13.00 -29.94 2.12
N SER A 16 14.13 -30.54 2.57
CA SER A 16 14.46 -30.62 4.00
C SER A 16 14.91 -29.31 4.62
N PHE A 17 15.22 -28.31 3.79
CA PHE A 17 15.70 -26.99 4.18
C PHE A 17 14.71 -25.87 3.85
N ARG A 18 13.53 -26.22 3.35
CA ARG A 18 12.45 -25.28 3.06
C ARG A 18 11.45 -25.27 4.20
N GLY A 19 11.09 -24.07 4.65
CA GLY A 19 9.89 -23.88 5.45
C GLY A 19 8.63 -24.08 4.59
N PRO A 20 7.45 -23.95 5.22
CA PRO A 20 6.19 -23.95 4.49
C PRO A 20 6.19 -22.85 3.42
N GLU A 21 5.49 -23.11 2.32
CA GLU A 21 5.30 -22.10 1.27
C GLU A 21 4.58 -20.90 1.86
N ARG A 22 5.10 -19.70 1.62
CA ARG A 22 4.54 -18.44 2.10
C ARG A 22 4.10 -17.62 0.92
N ARG A 23 2.96 -16.95 1.07
CA ARG A 23 2.53 -15.94 0.11
C ARG A 23 3.53 -14.80 0.06
N ALA A 24 3.87 -14.34 -1.12
CA ALA A 24 4.66 -13.12 -1.29
C ALA A 24 3.79 -11.90 -0.96
N HIS A 25 4.37 -10.95 -0.25
CA HIS A 25 3.74 -9.66 0.06
C HIS A 25 4.52 -8.56 -0.64
N SER A 26 3.83 -7.53 -1.10
CA SER A 26 4.45 -6.43 -1.83
C SER A 26 3.91 -5.07 -1.43
N PHE A 27 4.84 -4.11 -1.36
CA PHE A 27 4.54 -2.69 -1.34
C PHE A 27 4.75 -2.13 -2.73
N VAL A 28 3.80 -1.34 -3.20
CA VAL A 28 3.95 -0.49 -4.38
C VAL A 28 3.82 0.96 -3.92
N ILE A 29 4.78 1.78 -4.27
CA ILE A 29 4.82 3.21 -3.90
C ILE A 29 4.78 3.99 -5.20
N SER A 30 3.76 4.83 -5.37
CA SER A 30 3.55 5.58 -6.61
C SER A 30 4.61 6.66 -6.83
N GLY A 31 5.14 7.26 -5.75
CA GLY A 31 5.76 8.58 -5.85
C GLY A 31 4.76 9.62 -6.33
N ASP A 32 5.23 10.81 -6.70
CA ASP A 32 4.40 11.85 -7.31
C ASP A 32 4.04 11.42 -8.74
N THR A 33 2.75 11.33 -9.03
CA THR A 33 2.28 10.80 -10.31
C THR A 33 0.87 11.27 -10.65
N ALA A 34 0.62 11.59 -11.90
CA ALA A 34 -0.75 11.75 -12.40
C ALA A 34 -1.51 10.43 -12.28
N GLU A 35 -2.84 10.53 -12.21
CA GLU A 35 -3.71 9.36 -12.25
C GLU A 35 -3.42 8.53 -13.51
N GLN A 36 -2.83 7.39 -13.32
CA GLN A 36 -2.46 6.48 -14.40
C GLN A 36 -2.68 5.04 -13.95
N SER A 37 -2.78 4.15 -14.92
CA SER A 37 -2.77 2.72 -14.65
C SER A 37 -1.39 2.33 -14.17
N ILE A 38 -1.25 2.03 -12.88
CA ILE A 38 -0.08 1.36 -12.33
C ILE A 38 -0.22 -0.13 -12.66
N HIS A 39 0.80 -0.71 -13.26
CA HIS A 39 0.85 -2.13 -13.60
C HIS A 39 1.88 -2.87 -12.74
N PRO A 40 1.56 -3.17 -11.48
CA PRO A 40 2.48 -3.91 -10.62
C PRO A 40 2.63 -5.36 -11.08
N ILE A 41 3.75 -5.99 -10.72
CA ILE A 41 3.92 -7.42 -10.89
C ILE A 41 3.11 -8.14 -9.80
N GLY A 42 1.92 -8.61 -10.15
CA GLY A 42 0.99 -9.24 -9.21
C GLY A 42 0.10 -8.23 -8.47
N ILE A 43 -0.70 -8.74 -7.54
CA ILE A 43 -1.61 -7.94 -6.72
C ILE A 43 -0.80 -7.32 -5.56
N PRO A 44 -0.79 -5.98 -5.40
CA PRO A 44 -0.13 -5.35 -4.27
C PRO A 44 -0.83 -5.70 -2.95
N THR A 45 -0.06 -6.10 -1.94
CA THR A 45 -0.57 -6.17 -0.57
C THR A 45 -0.87 -4.77 -0.06
N VAL A 46 0.02 -3.80 -0.36
CA VAL A 46 -0.20 -2.39 -0.04
C VAL A 46 0.20 -1.54 -1.23
N LEU A 47 -0.69 -0.66 -1.65
CA LEU A 47 -0.40 0.47 -2.54
C LEU A 47 -0.30 1.74 -1.68
N VAL A 48 0.87 2.38 -1.66
CA VAL A 48 1.05 3.73 -1.12
C VAL A 48 0.98 4.69 -2.29
N HIS A 49 -0.02 5.56 -2.31
CA HIS A 49 -0.28 6.46 -3.44
C HIS A 49 -0.40 7.90 -2.99
N GLU A 50 0.13 8.82 -3.79
CA GLU A 50 -0.07 10.23 -3.57
C GLU A 50 -1.55 10.61 -3.73
N ALA A 51 -2.00 11.61 -2.97
CA ALA A 51 -3.34 12.18 -3.00
C ALA A 51 -3.26 13.68 -2.76
N THR A 52 -2.51 14.35 -3.63
CA THR A 52 -2.17 15.77 -3.48
C THR A 52 -3.42 16.65 -3.51
N PHE A 53 -4.46 16.23 -4.22
CA PHE A 53 -5.69 16.99 -4.41
C PHE A 53 -6.94 16.18 -4.04
N LEU A 54 -8.05 16.90 -3.81
CA LEU A 54 -9.41 16.34 -3.81
C LEU A 54 -9.97 16.38 -5.24
N GLU A 55 -11.01 15.59 -5.52
CA GLU A 55 -11.59 15.43 -6.86
C GLU A 55 -12.12 16.75 -7.45
N GLU A 56 -12.61 17.66 -6.63
CA GLU A 56 -13.01 19.01 -7.07
C GLU A 56 -11.87 19.79 -7.77
N SER A 57 -10.63 19.38 -7.52
CA SER A 57 -9.41 19.96 -8.10
C SER A 57 -8.75 19.07 -9.15
N GLN A 58 -9.48 18.10 -9.75
CA GLN A 58 -8.97 17.16 -10.76
C GLN A 58 -8.20 17.87 -11.89
N SER A 59 -8.73 18.98 -12.43
CA SER A 59 -8.05 19.73 -13.50
C SER A 59 -6.67 20.25 -13.08
N LYS A 60 -6.49 20.62 -11.80
CA LYS A 60 -5.18 21.05 -11.27
C LYS A 60 -4.26 19.87 -11.06
N ALA A 61 -4.82 18.73 -10.61
CA ALA A 61 -4.05 17.50 -10.48
C ALA A 61 -3.44 17.11 -11.83
N GLU A 62 -4.23 17.13 -12.89
CA GLU A 62 -3.78 16.84 -14.26
C GLU A 62 -2.71 17.84 -14.74
N GLU A 63 -2.94 19.15 -14.55
CA GLU A 63 -1.99 20.21 -14.94
C GLU A 63 -0.62 20.06 -14.28
N HIS A 64 -0.62 19.65 -13.01
CA HIS A 64 0.59 19.50 -12.19
C HIS A 64 1.16 18.08 -12.17
N LEU A 65 0.57 17.15 -12.92
CA LEU A 65 0.97 15.74 -12.96
C LEU A 65 0.90 15.05 -11.59
N HIS A 66 -0.14 15.37 -10.83
CA HIS A 66 -0.48 14.76 -9.55
C HIS A 66 -1.82 14.03 -9.62
N SER A 67 -2.17 13.34 -8.54
CA SER A 67 -3.43 12.63 -8.40
C SER A 67 -4.37 13.27 -7.38
N THR A 68 -5.66 12.97 -7.52
CA THR A 68 -6.65 13.19 -6.48
C THR A 68 -6.74 11.98 -5.55
N ALA A 69 -7.35 12.14 -4.39
CA ALA A 69 -7.63 11.02 -3.48
C ALA A 69 -8.52 9.96 -4.16
N MET A 70 -9.52 10.39 -4.92
CA MET A 70 -10.36 9.50 -5.73
C MET A 70 -9.58 8.83 -6.85
N GLY A 71 -8.64 9.54 -7.51
CA GLY A 71 -7.73 8.98 -8.51
C GLY A 71 -6.82 7.88 -7.93
N ALA A 72 -6.30 8.08 -6.72
CA ALA A 72 -5.55 7.05 -5.99
C ALA A 72 -6.41 5.80 -5.73
N ALA A 73 -7.67 5.99 -5.34
CA ALA A 73 -8.60 4.88 -5.10
C ALA A 73 -8.96 4.13 -6.40
N ARG A 74 -9.19 4.85 -7.51
CA ARG A 74 -9.38 4.23 -8.84
C ARG A 74 -8.17 3.39 -9.25
N THR A 75 -6.96 3.90 -8.97
CA THR A 75 -5.71 3.17 -9.23
C THR A 75 -5.61 1.90 -8.37
N ALA A 76 -5.91 2.00 -7.07
CA ALA A 76 -5.92 0.84 -6.16
C ALA A 76 -6.90 -0.25 -6.63
N ARG A 77 -8.12 0.16 -7.01
CA ARG A 77 -9.12 -0.76 -7.57
C ARG A 77 -8.65 -1.41 -8.86
N ALA A 78 -8.08 -0.64 -9.77
CA ALA A 78 -7.61 -1.14 -11.07
C ALA A 78 -6.50 -2.19 -10.95
N CYS A 79 -5.59 -2.06 -9.98
CA CYS A 79 -4.53 -3.04 -9.73
C CYS A 79 -4.91 -4.11 -8.69
N GLY A 80 -6.11 -4.04 -8.10
CA GLY A 80 -6.61 -5.01 -7.13
C GLY A 80 -5.87 -4.96 -5.79
N ALA A 81 -5.31 -3.81 -5.39
CA ALA A 81 -4.58 -3.67 -4.15
C ALA A 81 -5.44 -4.06 -2.93
N GLU A 82 -4.86 -4.80 -1.99
CA GLU A 82 -5.59 -5.24 -0.78
C GLU A 82 -5.74 -4.09 0.22
N HIS A 83 -4.75 -3.17 0.22
CA HIS A 83 -4.76 -1.97 1.04
C HIS A 83 -4.26 -0.77 0.24
N LEU A 84 -4.91 0.39 0.45
CA LEU A 84 -4.48 1.69 -0.05
C LEU A 84 -4.06 2.58 1.12
N VAL A 85 -2.89 3.19 1.00
CA VAL A 85 -2.44 4.23 1.94
C VAL A 85 -2.23 5.52 1.16
N LEU A 86 -3.00 6.55 1.52
CA LEU A 86 -2.92 7.87 0.92
C LEU A 86 -1.79 8.67 1.58
N THR A 87 -1.07 9.45 0.80
CA THR A 87 0.07 10.26 1.25
C THR A 87 0.22 11.51 0.37
N HIS A 88 1.22 12.36 0.66
CA HIS A 88 1.57 13.53 -0.15
C HIS A 88 0.42 14.54 -0.33
N PHE A 89 -0.21 14.95 0.76
CA PHE A 89 -1.33 15.90 0.73
C PHE A 89 -0.85 17.33 0.48
N SER A 90 -1.59 18.07 -0.36
CA SER A 90 -1.39 19.50 -0.51
C SER A 90 -1.59 20.22 0.82
N ALA A 91 -0.79 21.25 1.10
CA ALA A 91 -0.98 22.13 2.26
C ALA A 91 -2.37 22.82 2.33
N ARG A 92 -3.16 22.74 1.26
CA ARG A 92 -4.55 23.23 1.22
C ARG A 92 -5.52 22.26 1.86
N ILE A 93 -5.20 20.96 1.90
CA ILE A 93 -5.98 19.93 2.61
C ILE A 93 -5.60 20.03 4.08
N ARG A 94 -6.51 20.57 4.90
CA ARG A 94 -6.26 20.80 6.32
C ARG A 94 -6.47 19.55 7.16
N ASP A 95 -7.30 18.64 6.68
CA ASP A 95 -7.64 17.39 7.34
C ASP A 95 -7.59 16.25 6.31
N ALA A 96 -6.60 15.37 6.45
CA ALA A 96 -6.43 14.24 5.55
C ALA A 96 -7.60 13.24 5.60
N SER A 97 -8.47 13.33 6.60
CA SER A 97 -9.72 12.55 6.64
C SER A 97 -10.67 12.90 5.49
N GLU A 98 -10.59 14.11 4.94
CA GLU A 98 -11.36 14.49 3.74
C GLU A 98 -10.95 13.62 2.54
N SER A 99 -9.64 13.46 2.34
CA SER A 99 -9.09 12.58 1.29
C SER A 99 -9.47 11.12 1.52
N LEU A 100 -9.43 10.65 2.77
CA LEU A 100 -9.85 9.29 3.13
C LEU A 100 -11.32 9.06 2.80
N ASN A 101 -12.19 9.97 3.21
CA ASN A 101 -13.63 9.88 2.96
C ASN A 101 -13.94 9.88 1.46
N GLU A 102 -13.27 10.73 0.69
CA GLU A 102 -13.45 10.80 -0.76
C GLU A 102 -13.02 9.50 -1.43
N ALA A 103 -11.80 9.02 -1.14
CA ALA A 103 -11.27 7.80 -1.71
C ALA A 103 -12.10 6.56 -1.36
N SER A 104 -12.68 6.52 -0.15
CA SER A 104 -13.48 5.39 0.31
C SER A 104 -14.74 5.15 -0.53
N THR A 105 -15.24 6.18 -1.21
CA THR A 105 -16.42 6.03 -2.09
C THR A 105 -16.18 5.18 -3.34
N GLU A 106 -14.91 5.00 -3.72
CA GLU A 106 -14.49 4.24 -4.91
C GLU A 106 -14.06 2.80 -4.60
N LEU A 107 -13.97 2.45 -3.32
CA LEU A 107 -13.42 1.16 -2.90
C LEU A 107 -14.49 0.25 -2.29
N ASP A 108 -14.35 -1.05 -2.53
CA ASP A 108 -15.17 -2.11 -1.95
C ASP A 108 -14.25 -3.23 -1.46
N GLY A 109 -14.31 -3.56 -0.18
CA GLY A 109 -13.50 -4.59 0.46
C GLY A 109 -12.01 -4.27 0.62
N THR A 110 -11.53 -3.11 0.13
CA THR A 110 -10.13 -2.67 0.25
C THR A 110 -9.92 -1.98 1.60
N GLY A 111 -8.84 -2.34 2.30
CA GLY A 111 -8.41 -1.58 3.48
C GLY A 111 -7.85 -0.22 3.05
N ILE A 112 -8.32 0.86 3.67
CA ILE A 112 -7.86 2.20 3.32
C ILE A 112 -7.45 3.00 4.56
N GLU A 113 -6.37 3.77 4.43
CA GLU A 113 -5.87 4.68 5.47
C GLU A 113 -5.10 5.84 4.81
N TYR A 114 -4.87 6.91 5.57
CA TYR A 114 -3.95 7.98 5.18
C TYR A 114 -2.72 8.00 6.11
N ALA A 115 -1.58 8.40 5.62
CA ALA A 115 -0.36 8.49 6.42
C ALA A 115 0.07 9.94 6.62
N ASN A 116 0.42 10.26 7.87
CA ASN A 116 1.13 11.48 8.25
C ASN A 116 2.62 11.18 8.44
N ASP A 117 3.44 12.23 8.51
CA ASP A 117 4.86 12.10 8.78
C ASP A 117 5.11 11.36 10.11
N GLY A 118 5.94 10.33 10.02
CA GLY A 118 6.29 9.51 11.17
C GLY A 118 5.33 8.36 11.48
N ASP A 119 4.22 8.22 10.78
CA ASP A 119 3.37 7.03 10.87
C ASP A 119 4.10 5.78 10.35
N ARG A 120 3.64 4.63 10.74
CA ARG A 120 4.30 3.35 10.44
C ARG A 120 3.30 2.32 9.95
N LEU A 121 3.66 1.65 8.86
CA LEU A 121 2.94 0.51 8.35
C LEU A 121 3.85 -0.72 8.35
N GLN A 122 3.32 -1.85 8.74
CA GLN A 122 4.01 -3.14 8.78
C GLN A 122 3.16 -4.22 8.11
N ILE A 123 3.83 -5.16 7.44
CA ILE A 123 3.26 -6.44 7.04
C ILE A 123 3.99 -7.53 7.82
N ASP A 124 3.27 -8.37 8.52
CA ASP A 124 3.87 -9.53 9.19
C ASP A 124 4.12 -10.70 8.22
N VAL A 125 4.69 -11.77 8.73
CA VAL A 125 5.03 -12.96 7.93
C VAL A 125 3.81 -13.70 7.40
N ASP A 126 2.64 -13.47 7.97
CA ASP A 126 1.37 -14.10 7.60
C ASP A 126 0.55 -13.17 6.67
N GLY A 127 1.03 -11.94 6.44
CA GLY A 127 0.43 -10.96 5.54
C GLY A 127 -0.53 -10.00 6.22
N ASN A 128 -0.60 -10.00 7.55
CA ASN A 128 -1.44 -9.04 8.27
C ASN A 128 -0.82 -7.65 8.17
N VAL A 129 -1.61 -6.69 7.72
CA VAL A 129 -1.21 -5.29 7.62
C VAL A 129 -1.58 -4.56 8.89
N MET A 130 -0.61 -3.93 9.52
CA MET A 130 -0.76 -3.18 10.77
C MET A 130 -0.35 -1.73 10.54
N PHE A 131 -1.21 -0.81 10.95
CA PHE A 131 -0.95 0.62 10.85
C PHE A 131 -0.77 1.24 12.24
N TYR A 132 0.17 2.16 12.38
CA TYR A 132 0.48 2.82 13.64
C TYR A 132 0.59 4.33 13.44
N ARG A 133 -0.15 5.08 14.22
CA ARG A 133 -0.04 6.54 14.30
C ARG A 133 1.11 6.95 15.20
N ARG A 134 1.88 7.91 14.74
CA ARG A 134 2.91 8.55 15.57
C ARG A 134 2.25 9.40 16.65
N SER A 135 2.74 9.27 17.90
CA SER A 135 2.37 10.10 19.05
C SER A 135 3.61 10.51 19.82
N GLU A 136 3.48 11.42 20.80
CA GLU A 136 4.58 11.83 21.67
C GLU A 136 5.19 10.63 22.43
N ASP A 137 4.35 9.67 22.83
CA ASP A 137 4.77 8.47 23.57
C ASP A 137 5.23 7.31 22.65
N GLY A 138 5.34 7.51 21.35
CA GLY A 138 5.72 6.47 20.38
C GLY A 138 4.62 6.18 19.36
N TRP A 139 4.50 4.93 18.92
CA TRP A 139 3.50 4.50 17.95
C TRP A 139 2.32 3.83 18.66
N LYS A 140 1.12 4.23 18.29
CA LYS A 140 -0.13 3.59 18.73
C LYS A 140 -0.78 2.87 17.56
N GLN A 141 -1.13 1.61 17.74
CA GLN A 141 -1.80 0.84 16.70
C GLN A 141 -3.15 1.47 16.36
N HIS A 142 -3.43 1.56 15.08
CA HIS A 142 -4.65 2.10 14.51
C HIS A 142 -5.28 1.05 13.58
N ASN A 143 -6.59 0.88 13.66
CA ASN A 143 -7.29 -0.08 12.81
C ASN A 143 -7.50 0.52 11.43
N ILE A 144 -7.10 -0.21 10.41
CA ILE A 144 -7.38 0.15 9.02
C ILE A 144 -8.89 -0.03 8.78
N THR A 145 -9.51 0.98 8.19
CA THR A 145 -10.93 0.93 7.81
C THR A 145 -11.07 0.10 6.52
N HIS A 146 -12.03 -0.81 6.50
CA HIS A 146 -12.42 -1.57 5.30
C HIS A 146 -13.78 -1.06 4.82
N HIS A 147 -13.88 -0.72 3.55
CA HIS A 147 -15.07 -0.20 2.87
C HIS A 147 -15.57 -1.20 1.84
#